data_41e1c48a59c81271fb2eb13242f4a62a
#
_entry.id   41e1c48a59c81271fb2eb13242f4a62a
#
_cell.length_a   1.000
_cell.length_b   1.000
_cell.length_c   1.000
_cell.angle_alpha   90.00
_cell.angle_beta   90.00
_cell.angle_gamma   90.00
#
_symmetry.space_group_name_H-M   'P 1'
#
loop_
_entity.id
_entity.type
_entity.pdbx_description
1 polymer ?
#
loop_
_entity_poly.entity_id
_entity_poly.type
_entity_poly.pdbx_seq_one_letter_code
_entity_poly.pdbx_strand_id
1 'polypeptide(L)'
;LSTEFAILICGAVLVIYTMSGGMWSVTMTDVIHFFVLVGGFSLAVPFVLHNVGGWESVVTKLPPEQLGFTKVGWKTIIGLVIMYFMTFSTGQESVQRYFAAKNERTAVLGSIICGIIMALFAFVPAVLGLVALAEFPGIEANNAVATVALNLMPPVMAGFVMAAVVSATLSSGAGDLLGAATVFTKDIVEHHFGKSLTDAQLTRYSRLCVLFLGIIAIIISLVSKAIIPMLV
;
A
#
# COMPACT_ATOMS: atom_id res chain seq x y z
N LEU A 1 1.62 -14.37 -16.55
CA LEU A 1 2.39 -14.88 -15.40
C LEU A 1 1.42 -15.56 -14.43
N SER A 2 1.80 -16.70 -13.86
CA SER A 2 0.99 -17.30 -12.80
C SER A 2 1.07 -16.45 -11.53
N THR A 3 0.04 -16.49 -10.68
CA THR A 3 0.00 -15.74 -9.43
C THR A 3 1.18 -16.09 -8.53
N GLU A 4 1.56 -17.36 -8.46
CA GLU A 4 2.70 -17.83 -7.67
C GLU A 4 4.02 -17.20 -8.13
N PHE A 5 4.22 -17.11 -9.45
CA PHE A 5 5.43 -16.51 -10.01
C PHE A 5 5.49 -14.99 -9.75
N ALA A 6 4.34 -14.31 -9.81
CA ALA A 6 4.25 -12.90 -9.47
C ALA A 6 4.57 -12.66 -7.97
N ILE A 7 4.04 -13.49 -7.06
CA ILE A 7 4.34 -13.44 -5.63
C ILE A 7 5.84 -13.63 -5.38
N LEU A 8 6.46 -14.62 -6.03
CA LEU A 8 7.90 -14.88 -5.88
C LEU A 8 8.75 -13.70 -6.35
N ILE A 9 8.47 -13.14 -7.53
CA ILE A 9 9.24 -12.01 -8.06
C ILE A 9 9.06 -10.77 -7.18
N CYS A 10 7.83 -10.36 -6.92
CA CYS A 10 7.55 -9.16 -6.13
C CYS A 10 8.09 -9.30 -4.69
N GLY A 11 7.90 -10.48 -4.08
CA GLY A 11 8.41 -10.75 -2.74
C GLY A 11 9.94 -10.76 -2.69
N ALA A 12 10.61 -11.39 -3.67
CA ALA A 12 12.07 -11.38 -3.75
C ALA A 12 12.64 -9.97 -3.93
N VAL A 13 12.07 -9.17 -4.85
CA VAL A 13 12.47 -7.78 -5.07
C VAL A 13 12.31 -6.97 -3.79
N LEU A 14 11.15 -7.10 -3.11
CA LEU A 14 10.86 -6.42 -1.85
C LEU A 14 11.89 -6.76 -0.78
N VAL A 15 12.18 -8.03 -0.56
CA VAL A 15 13.14 -8.49 0.45
C VAL A 15 14.55 -7.99 0.12
N ILE A 16 14.98 -8.09 -1.14
CA ILE A 16 16.33 -7.71 -1.56
C ILE A 16 16.58 -6.22 -1.32
N TYR A 17 15.70 -5.33 -1.76
CA TYR A 17 15.97 -3.90 -1.59
C TYR A 17 15.79 -3.44 -0.14
N THR A 18 14.83 -4.00 0.61
CA THR A 18 14.63 -3.69 2.03
C THR A 18 15.85 -4.12 2.85
N MET A 19 16.37 -5.33 2.60
CA MET A 19 17.56 -5.84 3.27
C MET A 19 18.81 -5.05 2.92
N SER A 20 18.95 -4.59 1.67
CA SER A 20 20.19 -3.95 1.18
C SER A 20 20.45 -2.59 1.81
N GLY A 21 19.45 -1.72 1.88
CA GLY A 21 19.61 -0.33 2.32
C GLY A 21 18.81 0.06 3.57
N GLY A 22 17.99 -0.84 4.12
CA GLY A 22 17.18 -0.55 5.32
C GLY A 22 16.27 0.67 5.11
N MET A 23 16.12 1.50 6.15
CA MET A 23 15.27 2.70 6.13
C MET A 23 15.60 3.66 4.98
N TRP A 24 16.88 3.85 4.67
CA TRP A 24 17.29 4.77 3.61
C TRP A 24 16.83 4.30 2.22
N SER A 25 17.01 3.02 1.92
CA SER A 25 16.56 2.42 0.66
C SER A 25 15.05 2.46 0.54
N VAL A 26 14.33 2.07 1.59
CA VAL A 26 12.86 2.11 1.61
C VAL A 26 12.36 3.54 1.38
N THR A 27 12.93 4.53 2.06
CA THR A 27 12.52 5.94 1.88
C THR A 27 12.78 6.44 0.46
N MET A 28 13.92 6.08 -0.16
CA MET A 28 14.22 6.49 -1.53
C MET A 28 13.29 5.82 -2.56
N THR A 29 13.01 4.54 -2.38
CA THR A 29 12.05 3.84 -3.25
C THR A 29 10.62 4.34 -3.04
N ASP A 30 10.22 4.69 -1.81
CA ASP A 30 8.91 5.27 -1.53
C ASP A 30 8.66 6.58 -2.27
N VAL A 31 9.68 7.43 -2.44
CA VAL A 31 9.57 8.65 -3.26
C VAL A 31 9.26 8.31 -4.71
N ILE A 32 9.92 7.31 -5.28
CA ILE A 32 9.65 6.87 -6.65
C ILE A 32 8.24 6.26 -6.74
N HIS A 33 7.90 5.37 -5.80
CA HIS A 33 6.58 4.75 -5.72
C HIS A 33 5.46 5.79 -5.62
N PHE A 34 5.66 6.85 -4.84
CA PHE A 34 4.71 7.95 -4.71
C PHE A 34 4.41 8.61 -6.06
N PHE A 35 5.42 8.96 -6.83
CA PHE A 35 5.22 9.60 -8.14
C PHE A 35 4.58 8.65 -9.15
N VAL A 36 4.97 7.38 -9.16
CA VAL A 36 4.37 6.37 -10.04
C VAL A 36 2.90 6.14 -9.67
N LEU A 37 2.60 6.04 -8.38
CA LEU A 37 1.25 5.79 -7.86
C LEU A 37 0.33 7.00 -8.13
N VAL A 38 0.74 8.18 -7.67
CA VAL A 38 -0.07 9.40 -7.83
C VAL A 38 -0.23 9.75 -9.32
N GLY A 39 0.87 9.68 -10.09
CA GLY A 39 0.84 9.94 -11.53
C GLY A 39 -0.01 8.94 -12.30
N GLY A 40 0.20 7.64 -12.07
CA GLY A 40 -0.52 6.57 -12.76
C GLY A 40 -2.03 6.65 -12.54
N PHE A 41 -2.45 6.70 -11.28
CA PHE A 41 -3.86 6.74 -10.96
C PHE A 41 -4.53 8.08 -11.32
N SER A 42 -3.88 9.22 -11.06
CA SER A 42 -4.48 10.53 -11.38
C SER A 42 -4.64 10.76 -12.87
N LEU A 43 -3.72 10.24 -13.70
CA LEU A 43 -3.86 10.30 -15.16
C LEU A 43 -4.92 9.31 -15.68
N ALA A 44 -5.12 8.19 -14.99
CA ALA A 44 -6.10 7.19 -15.37
C ALA A 44 -7.54 7.71 -15.28
N VAL A 45 -7.88 8.48 -14.23
CA VAL A 45 -9.25 8.93 -13.98
C VAL A 45 -9.84 9.76 -15.12
N PRO A 46 -9.23 10.88 -15.58
CA PRO A 46 -9.81 11.67 -16.66
C PRO A 46 -9.89 10.88 -17.97
N PHE A 47 -8.91 10.03 -18.23
CA PHE A 47 -8.91 9.20 -19.43
C PHE A 47 -10.06 8.18 -19.43
N VAL A 48 -10.23 7.45 -18.33
CA VAL A 48 -11.30 6.46 -18.19
C VAL A 48 -12.67 7.13 -18.23
N LEU A 49 -12.86 8.24 -17.52
CA LEU A 49 -14.11 8.99 -17.55
C LEU A 49 -14.46 9.47 -18.96
N HIS A 50 -13.47 9.94 -19.72
CA HIS A 50 -13.70 10.33 -21.11
C HIS A 50 -14.19 9.15 -21.96
N ASN A 51 -13.58 7.96 -21.78
CA ASN A 51 -13.92 6.77 -22.59
C ASN A 51 -15.29 6.18 -22.27
N VAL A 52 -15.78 6.35 -21.03
CA VAL A 52 -17.10 5.82 -20.62
C VAL A 52 -18.26 6.84 -20.81
N GLY A 53 -17.98 8.00 -21.41
CA GLY A 53 -18.98 9.04 -21.67
C GLY A 53 -19.18 10.03 -20.52
N GLY A 54 -18.18 10.16 -19.63
CA GLY A 54 -18.17 11.12 -18.53
C GLY A 54 -18.77 10.60 -17.23
N TRP A 55 -18.69 11.41 -16.20
CA TRP A 55 -19.18 11.08 -14.86
C TRP A 55 -20.69 10.81 -14.84
N GLU A 56 -21.48 11.57 -15.61
CA GLU A 56 -22.95 11.37 -15.69
C GLU A 56 -23.30 9.98 -16.20
N SER A 57 -22.58 9.46 -17.20
CA SER A 57 -22.77 8.11 -17.72
C SER A 57 -22.52 7.04 -16.64
N VAL A 58 -21.50 7.24 -15.81
CA VAL A 58 -21.20 6.32 -14.70
C VAL A 58 -22.32 6.35 -13.66
N VAL A 59 -22.74 7.55 -13.24
CA VAL A 59 -23.77 7.74 -12.22
C VAL A 59 -25.11 7.13 -12.64
N THR A 60 -25.51 7.27 -13.92
CA THR A 60 -26.78 6.72 -14.42
C THR A 60 -26.84 5.20 -14.46
N LYS A 61 -25.69 4.53 -14.55
CA LYS A 61 -25.57 3.07 -14.53
C LYS A 61 -25.54 2.48 -13.11
N LEU A 62 -25.30 3.31 -12.11
CA LEU A 62 -25.16 2.86 -10.72
C LEU A 62 -26.49 3.05 -9.95
N PRO A 63 -26.83 2.10 -9.05
CA PRO A 63 -27.91 2.33 -8.10
C PRO A 63 -27.60 3.56 -7.23
N PRO A 64 -28.59 4.44 -6.95
CA PRO A 64 -28.36 5.66 -6.15
C PRO A 64 -27.73 5.39 -4.78
N GLU A 65 -27.97 4.22 -4.21
CA GLU A 65 -27.41 3.76 -2.94
C GLU A 65 -25.88 3.63 -2.97
N GLN A 66 -25.28 3.37 -4.15
CA GLN A 66 -23.84 3.23 -4.30
C GLN A 66 -23.11 4.57 -4.26
N LEU A 67 -23.82 5.66 -4.51
CA LEU A 67 -23.27 7.02 -4.50
C LEU A 67 -23.41 7.69 -3.12
N GLY A 68 -24.10 7.04 -2.20
CA GLY A 68 -24.33 7.54 -0.85
C GLY A 68 -23.28 7.08 0.15
N PHE A 69 -22.79 7.99 1.00
CA PHE A 69 -21.89 7.66 2.11
C PHE A 69 -22.56 6.76 3.17
N THR A 70 -23.89 6.67 3.17
CA THR A 70 -24.64 5.96 4.21
C THR A 70 -24.79 4.45 3.94
N LYS A 71 -24.51 3.96 2.73
CA LYS A 71 -24.62 2.54 2.41
C LYS A 71 -23.77 1.65 3.29
N VAL A 72 -22.55 2.11 3.61
CA VAL A 72 -21.62 1.37 4.47
C VAL A 72 -22.08 1.40 5.95
N GLY A 73 -22.92 2.35 6.32
CA GLY A 73 -23.43 2.55 7.68
C GLY A 73 -22.47 3.32 8.58
N TRP A 74 -23.01 4.23 9.39
CA TRP A 74 -22.23 5.09 10.27
C TRP A 74 -21.37 4.33 11.28
N LYS A 75 -21.85 3.18 11.79
CA LYS A 75 -21.07 2.33 12.70
C LYS A 75 -19.77 1.85 12.07
N THR A 76 -19.84 1.40 10.80
CA THR A 76 -18.66 0.95 10.05
C THR A 76 -17.73 2.11 9.76
N ILE A 77 -18.24 3.27 9.36
CA ILE A 77 -17.43 4.47 9.09
C ILE A 77 -16.67 4.88 10.36
N ILE A 78 -17.37 5.00 11.49
CA ILE A 78 -16.73 5.35 12.76
C ILE A 78 -15.71 4.29 13.17
N GLY A 79 -16.03 3.01 13.03
CA GLY A 79 -15.12 1.90 13.31
C GLY A 79 -13.84 1.99 12.47
N LEU A 80 -13.97 2.25 11.16
CA LEU A 80 -12.81 2.42 10.27
C LEU A 80 -11.97 3.65 10.66
N VAL A 81 -12.60 4.79 10.98
CA VAL A 81 -11.88 5.99 11.42
C VAL A 81 -11.07 5.69 12.68
N ILE A 82 -11.68 5.05 13.69
CA ILE A 82 -10.98 4.70 14.93
C ILE A 82 -9.84 3.71 14.64
N MET A 83 -10.11 2.68 13.83
CA MET A 83 -9.12 1.66 13.46
C MET A 83 -7.90 2.31 12.78
N TYR A 84 -8.12 3.12 11.75
CA TYR A 84 -7.02 3.79 11.04
C TYR A 84 -6.29 4.81 11.93
N PHE A 85 -7.02 5.56 12.77
CA PHE A 85 -6.40 6.47 13.73
C PHE A 85 -5.44 5.71 14.67
N MET A 86 -5.87 4.59 15.22
CA MET A 86 -5.03 3.75 16.08
C MET A 86 -3.85 3.16 15.31
N THR A 87 -4.09 2.61 14.11
CA THR A 87 -3.04 2.01 13.26
C THR A 87 -1.94 3.02 12.92
N PHE A 88 -2.29 4.20 12.43
CA PHE A 88 -1.29 5.22 12.06
C PHE A 88 -0.60 5.87 13.26
N SER A 89 -1.25 5.88 14.44
CA SER A 89 -0.66 6.42 15.65
C SER A 89 0.34 5.47 16.32
N THR A 90 0.14 4.15 16.18
CA THR A 90 0.93 3.13 16.87
C THR A 90 1.74 2.24 15.92
N GLY A 91 1.45 2.27 14.63
CA GLY A 91 2.12 1.47 13.62
C GLY A 91 3.61 1.77 13.52
N GLN A 92 4.42 0.74 13.70
CA GLN A 92 5.88 0.87 13.73
C GLN A 92 6.44 1.50 12.45
N GLU A 93 5.85 1.23 11.30
CA GLU A 93 6.23 1.83 10.02
C GLU A 93 6.12 3.36 10.02
N SER A 94 5.07 3.91 10.66
CA SER A 94 4.86 5.36 10.79
C SER A 94 5.79 5.96 11.84
N VAL A 95 5.89 5.30 12.99
CA VAL A 95 6.73 5.73 14.12
C VAL A 95 8.20 5.83 13.72
N GLN A 96 8.73 4.86 12.96
CA GLN A 96 10.11 4.92 12.45
C GLN A 96 10.37 6.14 11.57
N ARG A 97 9.41 6.52 10.74
CA ARG A 97 9.54 7.72 9.87
C ARG A 97 9.54 9.01 10.68
N TYR A 98 8.76 9.07 11.76
CA TYR A 98 8.78 10.24 12.66
C TYR A 98 10.14 10.38 13.36
N PHE A 99 10.72 9.28 13.85
CA PHE A 99 12.04 9.29 14.47
C PHE A 99 13.19 9.53 13.47
N ALA A 100 13.01 9.17 12.21
CA ALA A 100 14.00 9.44 11.16
C ALA A 100 13.98 10.89 10.64
N ALA A 101 12.98 11.69 11.02
CA ALA A 101 12.88 13.08 10.60
C ALA A 101 13.99 13.94 11.23
N LYS A 102 14.46 14.94 10.48
CA LYS A 102 15.54 15.85 10.91
C LYS A 102 15.23 16.57 12.22
N ASN A 103 13.98 16.90 12.48
CA ASN A 103 13.48 17.57 13.67
C ASN A 103 11.96 17.41 13.78
N GLU A 104 11.40 17.72 14.95
CA GLU A 104 9.97 17.62 15.25
C GLU A 104 9.10 18.38 14.24
N ARG A 105 9.47 19.61 13.88
CA ARG A 105 8.73 20.42 12.92
C ARG A 105 8.63 19.71 11.55
N THR A 106 9.69 19.06 11.10
CA THR A 106 9.70 18.30 9.85
C THR A 106 8.79 17.09 9.94
N ALA A 107 8.79 16.37 11.07
CA ALA A 107 7.90 15.24 11.29
C ALA A 107 6.41 15.67 11.25
N VAL A 108 6.07 16.70 12.02
CA VAL A 108 4.69 17.22 12.09
C VAL A 108 4.21 17.75 10.74
N LEU A 109 5.00 18.59 10.08
CA LEU A 109 4.63 19.16 8.78
C LEU A 109 4.51 18.09 7.71
N GLY A 110 5.43 17.12 7.69
CA GLY A 110 5.38 15.97 6.78
C GLY A 110 4.12 15.14 6.99
N SER A 111 3.73 14.89 8.22
CA SER A 111 2.50 14.14 8.55
C SER A 111 1.23 14.87 8.11
N ILE A 112 1.17 16.19 8.31
CA ILE A 112 0.02 17.01 7.88
C ILE A 112 -0.09 17.00 6.35
N ILE A 113 1.01 17.24 5.63
CA ILE A 113 1.04 17.24 4.16
C ILE A 113 0.64 15.85 3.64
N CYS A 114 1.18 14.78 4.22
CA CYS A 114 0.84 13.41 3.86
C CYS A 114 -0.66 13.16 4.05
N GLY A 115 -1.23 13.55 5.18
CA GLY A 115 -2.66 13.39 5.47
C GLY A 115 -3.54 14.13 4.46
N ILE A 116 -3.19 15.36 4.08
CA ILE A 116 -3.91 16.13 3.06
C ILE A 116 -3.84 15.44 1.70
N ILE A 117 -2.63 15.01 1.28
CA ILE A 117 -2.45 14.31 0.02
C ILE A 117 -3.24 12.99 -0.01
N MET A 118 -3.20 12.21 1.06
CA MET A 118 -3.97 10.96 1.18
C MET A 118 -5.47 11.21 1.09
N ALA A 119 -5.99 12.24 1.77
CA ALA A 119 -7.40 12.59 1.73
C ALA A 119 -7.86 12.96 0.31
N LEU A 120 -7.06 13.74 -0.41
CA LEU A 120 -7.35 14.10 -1.79
C LEU A 120 -7.21 12.90 -2.74
N PHE A 121 -6.16 12.11 -2.56
CA PHE A 121 -5.89 10.93 -3.39
C PHE A 121 -6.94 9.83 -3.22
N ALA A 122 -7.58 9.71 -2.06
CA ALA A 122 -8.59 8.68 -1.78
C ALA A 122 -9.75 8.68 -2.79
N PHE A 123 -10.09 9.83 -3.37
CA PHE A 123 -11.12 9.93 -4.40
C PHE A 123 -10.73 9.25 -5.73
N VAL A 124 -9.45 9.17 -6.02
CA VAL A 124 -8.95 8.62 -7.29
C VAL A 124 -9.28 7.13 -7.44
N PRO A 125 -8.86 6.23 -6.53
CA PRO A 125 -9.23 4.82 -6.60
C PRO A 125 -10.74 4.60 -6.40
N ALA A 126 -11.43 5.46 -5.64
CA ALA A 126 -12.88 5.39 -5.48
C ALA A 126 -13.61 5.59 -6.81
N VAL A 127 -13.21 6.59 -7.60
CA VAL A 127 -13.78 6.83 -8.93
C VAL A 127 -13.53 5.64 -9.86
N LEU A 128 -12.31 5.08 -9.88
CA LEU A 128 -12.00 3.90 -10.70
C LEU A 128 -12.82 2.68 -10.27
N GLY A 129 -13.06 2.51 -8.97
CA GLY A 129 -13.92 1.46 -8.44
C GLY A 129 -15.39 1.63 -8.86
N LEU A 130 -15.92 2.85 -8.87
CA LEU A 130 -17.27 3.14 -9.34
C LEU A 130 -17.39 2.91 -10.85
N VAL A 131 -16.40 3.29 -11.64
CA VAL A 131 -16.37 2.96 -13.07
C VAL A 131 -16.33 1.45 -13.29
N ALA A 132 -15.54 0.72 -12.53
CA ALA A 132 -15.48 -0.74 -12.61
C ALA A 132 -16.85 -1.36 -12.35
N LEU A 133 -17.57 -0.89 -11.34
CA LEU A 133 -18.90 -1.37 -10.99
C LEU A 133 -19.94 -1.03 -12.06
N ALA A 134 -19.85 0.15 -12.67
CA ALA A 134 -20.78 0.62 -13.70
C ALA A 134 -20.59 -0.12 -15.03
N GLU A 135 -19.35 -0.35 -15.44
CA GLU A 135 -19.03 -0.93 -16.76
C GLU A 135 -18.91 -2.45 -16.73
N PHE A 136 -18.58 -3.04 -15.57
CA PHE A 136 -18.36 -4.48 -15.41
C PHE A 136 -19.16 -5.02 -14.22
N PRO A 137 -20.51 -5.05 -14.30
CA PRO A 137 -21.33 -5.53 -13.19
C PRO A 137 -21.02 -6.99 -12.86
N GLY A 138 -20.85 -7.28 -11.56
CA GLY A 138 -20.52 -8.62 -11.08
C GLY A 138 -19.02 -8.95 -11.01
N ILE A 139 -18.15 -7.98 -11.31
CA ILE A 139 -16.72 -8.16 -11.16
C ILE A 139 -16.32 -8.32 -9.68
N GLU A 140 -15.36 -9.18 -9.42
CA GLU A 140 -14.75 -9.28 -8.09
C GLU A 140 -13.98 -7.98 -7.75
N ALA A 141 -14.18 -7.47 -6.54
CA ALA A 141 -13.58 -6.20 -6.11
C ALA A 141 -12.04 -6.16 -6.28
N ASN A 142 -11.37 -7.28 -6.04
CA ASN A 142 -9.91 -7.39 -6.20
C ASN A 142 -9.42 -7.21 -7.64
N ASN A 143 -10.29 -7.44 -8.63
CA ASN A 143 -9.97 -7.32 -10.04
C ASN A 143 -10.40 -5.98 -10.66
N ALA A 144 -11.08 -5.12 -9.90
CA ALA A 144 -11.69 -3.90 -10.40
C ALA A 144 -10.70 -2.99 -11.15
N VAL A 145 -9.60 -2.60 -10.51
CA VAL A 145 -8.59 -1.71 -11.11
C VAL A 145 -7.92 -2.35 -12.32
N ALA A 146 -7.57 -3.63 -12.24
CA ALA A 146 -6.93 -4.35 -13.34
C ALA A 146 -7.87 -4.45 -14.56
N THR A 147 -9.16 -4.73 -14.32
CA THR A 147 -10.15 -4.82 -15.41
C THR A 147 -10.38 -3.47 -16.08
N VAL A 148 -10.53 -2.39 -15.31
CA VAL A 148 -10.63 -1.04 -15.86
C VAL A 148 -9.39 -0.69 -16.68
N ALA A 149 -8.20 -0.96 -16.15
CA ALA A 149 -6.96 -0.66 -16.85
C ALA A 149 -6.83 -1.42 -18.18
N LEU A 150 -7.10 -2.73 -18.18
CA LEU A 150 -6.92 -3.57 -19.36
C LEU A 150 -7.99 -3.38 -20.43
N ASN A 151 -9.21 -3.00 -20.06
CA ASN A 151 -10.31 -2.88 -21.01
C ASN A 151 -10.62 -1.44 -21.46
N LEU A 152 -10.31 -0.44 -20.63
CA LEU A 152 -10.68 0.96 -20.89
C LEU A 152 -9.47 1.87 -21.18
N MET A 153 -8.24 1.34 -21.15
CA MET A 153 -7.04 2.15 -21.37
C MET A 153 -6.16 1.58 -22.49
N PRO A 154 -5.38 2.43 -23.18
CA PRO A 154 -4.34 1.97 -24.09
C PRO A 154 -3.27 1.17 -23.31
N PRO A 155 -2.58 0.20 -23.98
CA PRO A 155 -1.63 -0.70 -23.30
C PRO A 155 -0.56 0.00 -22.46
N VAL A 156 -0.04 1.14 -22.93
CA VAL A 156 0.99 1.91 -22.20
C VAL A 156 0.42 2.48 -20.89
N MET A 157 -0.78 3.06 -20.92
CA MET A 157 -1.43 3.61 -19.74
C MET A 157 -1.87 2.51 -18.78
N ALA A 158 -2.42 1.41 -19.29
CA ALA A 158 -2.74 0.24 -18.49
C ALA A 158 -1.51 -0.30 -17.78
N GLY A 159 -0.37 -0.43 -18.47
CA GLY A 159 0.90 -0.80 -17.87
C GLY A 159 1.35 0.15 -16.77
N PHE A 160 1.16 1.46 -16.95
CA PHE A 160 1.53 2.46 -15.95
C PHE A 160 0.63 2.38 -14.69
N VAL A 161 -0.67 2.15 -14.86
CA VAL A 161 -1.61 1.93 -13.73
C VAL A 161 -1.28 0.63 -13.00
N MET A 162 -0.98 -0.45 -13.71
CA MET A 162 -0.56 -1.71 -13.08
C MET A 162 0.77 -1.56 -12.32
N ALA A 163 1.72 -0.79 -12.86
CA ALA A 163 2.95 -0.45 -12.15
C ALA A 163 2.66 0.38 -10.87
N ALA A 164 1.66 1.27 -10.91
CA ALA A 164 1.24 2.02 -9.73
C ALA A 164 0.64 1.10 -8.64
N VAL A 165 -0.16 0.10 -9.01
CA VAL A 165 -0.68 -0.91 -8.06
C VAL A 165 0.47 -1.69 -7.41
N VAL A 166 1.43 -2.18 -8.22
CA VAL A 166 2.61 -2.88 -7.72
C VAL A 166 3.44 -1.99 -6.80
N SER A 167 3.63 -0.71 -7.18
CA SER A 167 4.36 0.27 -6.37
C SER A 167 3.71 0.48 -5.00
N ALA A 168 2.38 0.58 -4.93
CA ALA A 168 1.64 0.72 -3.67
C ALA A 168 1.89 -0.49 -2.75
N THR A 169 1.79 -1.70 -3.31
CA THR A 169 2.00 -2.94 -2.56
C THR A 169 3.44 -3.07 -2.05
N LEU A 170 4.43 -2.79 -2.91
CA LEU A 170 5.84 -2.88 -2.54
C LEU A 170 6.22 -1.85 -1.47
N SER A 171 5.71 -0.62 -1.57
CA SER A 171 5.97 0.45 -0.59
C SER A 171 5.46 0.06 0.80
N SER A 172 4.19 -0.37 0.90
CA SER A 172 3.61 -0.79 2.17
C SER A 172 4.32 -2.01 2.75
N GLY A 173 4.51 -3.06 1.93
CA GLY A 173 5.17 -4.28 2.37
C GLY A 173 6.61 -4.08 2.85
N ALA A 174 7.36 -3.15 2.24
CA ALA A 174 8.71 -2.82 2.69
C ALA A 174 8.72 -2.09 4.04
N GLY A 175 7.76 -1.17 4.25
CA GLY A 175 7.59 -0.48 5.52
C GLY A 175 7.27 -1.43 6.66
N ASP A 176 6.30 -2.33 6.45
CA ASP A 176 5.89 -3.34 7.43
C ASP A 176 7.02 -4.32 7.75
N LEU A 177 7.69 -4.83 6.72
CA LEU A 177 8.81 -5.76 6.88
C LEU A 177 9.98 -5.13 7.65
N LEU A 178 10.32 -3.88 7.33
CA LEU A 178 11.35 -3.15 8.05
C LEU A 178 10.92 -2.84 9.49
N GLY A 179 9.65 -2.49 9.69
CA GLY A 179 9.05 -2.26 11.00
C GLY A 179 9.19 -3.49 11.90
N ALA A 180 8.73 -4.64 11.42
CA ALA A 180 8.82 -5.91 12.13
C ALA A 180 10.27 -6.31 12.44
N ALA A 181 11.19 -6.13 11.47
CA ALA A 181 12.60 -6.43 11.68
C ALA A 181 13.25 -5.52 12.73
N THR A 182 12.85 -4.25 12.78
CA THR A 182 13.38 -3.30 13.77
C THR A 182 12.90 -3.64 15.18
N VAL A 183 11.61 -3.92 15.37
CA VAL A 183 11.05 -4.36 16.66
C VAL A 183 11.76 -5.63 17.13
N PHE A 184 11.89 -6.63 16.25
CA PHE A 184 12.56 -7.87 16.61
C PHE A 184 14.00 -7.63 17.06
N THR A 185 14.75 -6.82 16.32
CA THR A 185 16.17 -6.60 16.58
C THR A 185 16.39 -5.73 17.83
N LYS A 186 15.64 -4.65 17.99
CA LYS A 186 15.78 -3.71 19.11
C LYS A 186 15.16 -4.24 20.39
N ASP A 187 13.92 -4.70 20.33
CA ASP A 187 13.16 -5.01 21.53
C ASP A 187 13.42 -6.45 22.01
N ILE A 188 13.61 -7.40 21.08
CA ILE A 188 13.85 -8.79 21.45
C ILE A 188 15.35 -9.07 21.59
N VAL A 189 16.16 -8.80 20.54
CA VAL A 189 17.58 -9.20 20.56
C VAL A 189 18.39 -8.31 21.49
N GLU A 190 18.27 -7.00 21.38
CA GLU A 190 19.09 -6.06 22.18
C GLU A 190 18.57 -5.95 23.61
N HIS A 191 17.28 -5.66 23.79
CA HIS A 191 16.72 -5.38 25.10
C HIS A 191 16.46 -6.65 25.93
N HIS A 192 15.74 -7.63 25.38
CA HIS A 192 15.33 -8.83 26.12
C HIS A 192 16.49 -9.77 26.42
N PHE A 193 17.42 -9.96 25.49
CA PHE A 193 18.62 -10.79 25.74
C PHE A 193 19.78 -10.01 26.38
N GLY A 194 19.59 -8.72 26.72
CA GLY A 194 20.57 -7.91 27.44
C GLY A 194 21.89 -7.72 26.71
N LYS A 195 21.89 -7.81 25.39
CA LYS A 195 23.09 -7.65 24.56
C LYS A 195 23.19 -6.21 24.05
N SER A 196 24.18 -5.47 24.54
CA SER A 196 24.58 -4.21 23.88
C SER A 196 25.20 -4.53 22.52
N LEU A 197 24.44 -4.28 21.45
CA LEU A 197 24.89 -4.51 20.08
C LEU A 197 25.62 -3.27 19.55
N THR A 198 26.70 -3.48 18.82
CA THR A 198 27.30 -2.41 18.01
C THR A 198 26.39 -2.10 16.80
N ASP A 199 26.49 -0.89 16.24
CA ASP A 199 25.68 -0.48 15.08
C ASP A 199 25.85 -1.45 13.89
N ALA A 200 27.05 -1.99 13.69
CA ALA A 200 27.33 -2.98 12.66
C ALA A 200 26.58 -4.31 12.92
N GLN A 201 26.55 -4.76 14.17
CA GLN A 201 25.82 -5.96 14.57
C GLN A 201 24.30 -5.74 14.46
N LEU A 202 23.83 -4.60 14.91
CA LEU A 202 22.42 -4.21 14.79
C LEU A 202 21.96 -4.25 13.33
N THR A 203 22.72 -3.64 12.43
CA THR A 203 22.45 -3.66 10.98
C THR A 203 22.46 -5.08 10.43
N ARG A 204 23.40 -5.92 10.84
CA ARG A 204 23.47 -7.33 10.38
C ARG A 204 22.28 -8.14 10.86
N TYR A 205 21.91 -8.04 12.13
CA TYR A 205 20.75 -8.76 12.67
C TYR A 205 19.44 -8.28 12.03
N SER A 206 19.28 -6.97 11.84
CA SER A 206 18.11 -6.41 11.14
C SER A 206 18.00 -6.97 9.71
N ARG A 207 19.08 -7.02 8.95
CA ARG A 207 19.09 -7.62 7.60
C ARG A 207 18.73 -9.10 7.60
N LEU A 208 19.26 -9.88 8.54
CA LEU A 208 18.90 -11.30 8.66
C LEU A 208 17.43 -11.47 9.05
N CYS A 209 16.92 -10.60 9.90
CA CYS A 209 15.52 -10.59 10.29
C CYS A 209 14.59 -10.25 9.10
N VAL A 210 14.93 -9.23 8.32
CA VAL A 210 14.22 -8.89 7.06
C VAL A 210 14.18 -10.10 6.12
N LEU A 211 15.32 -10.77 5.93
CA LEU A 211 15.38 -11.96 5.07
C LEU A 211 14.47 -13.08 5.59
N PHE A 212 14.56 -13.40 6.88
CA PHE A 212 13.81 -14.48 7.49
C PHE A 212 12.30 -14.21 7.47
N LEU A 213 11.87 -13.02 7.91
CA LEU A 213 10.46 -12.63 7.91
C LEU A 213 9.92 -12.51 6.47
N GLY A 214 10.72 -12.01 5.55
CA GLY A 214 10.35 -11.90 4.13
C GLY A 214 10.12 -13.28 3.49
N ILE A 215 10.97 -14.26 3.77
CA ILE A 215 10.78 -15.64 3.30
C ILE A 215 9.48 -16.23 3.88
N ILE A 216 9.23 -16.04 5.17
CA ILE A 216 7.98 -16.49 5.81
C ILE A 216 6.77 -15.84 5.14
N ALA A 217 6.81 -14.53 4.90
CA ALA A 217 5.72 -13.80 4.26
C ALA A 217 5.44 -14.34 2.83
N ILE A 218 6.48 -14.62 2.05
CA ILE A 218 6.36 -15.21 0.71
C ILE A 218 5.71 -16.60 0.80
N ILE A 219 6.16 -17.45 1.73
CA ILE A 219 5.59 -18.80 1.92
C ILE A 219 4.11 -18.70 2.30
N ILE A 220 3.76 -17.84 3.26
CA ILE A 220 2.36 -17.64 3.67
C ILE A 220 1.52 -17.17 2.48
N SER A 221 2.01 -16.22 1.68
CA SER A 221 1.31 -15.70 0.50
C SER A 221 1.08 -16.78 -0.57
N LEU A 222 2.02 -17.71 -0.76
CA LEU A 222 1.87 -18.83 -1.68
C LEU A 222 0.83 -19.85 -1.21
N VAL A 223 0.73 -20.05 0.10
CA VAL A 223 -0.22 -21.04 0.68
C VAL A 223 -1.64 -20.47 0.74
N SER A 224 -1.79 -19.22 1.19
CA SER A 224 -3.10 -18.67 1.51
C SER A 224 -3.86 -18.10 0.29
N LYS A 225 -3.17 -17.61 -0.73
CA LYS A 225 -3.72 -17.06 -2.00
C LYS A 225 -4.86 -16.03 -1.84
N ALA A 226 -5.29 -15.69 -0.63
CA ALA A 226 -6.38 -14.76 -0.36
C ALA A 226 -6.06 -13.89 0.86
N ILE A 227 -6.24 -12.57 0.71
CA ILE A 227 -5.92 -11.59 1.76
C ILE A 227 -7.00 -11.56 2.85
N ILE A 228 -8.28 -11.64 2.46
CA ILE A 228 -9.42 -11.48 3.37
C ILE A 228 -9.50 -12.59 4.43
N PRO A 229 -9.32 -13.89 4.10
CA PRO A 229 -9.29 -14.96 5.12
C PRO A 229 -8.14 -14.90 6.12
N MET A 230 -7.12 -14.06 5.87
CA MET A 230 -6.01 -13.86 6.81
C MET A 230 -6.29 -12.78 7.86
N LEU A 231 -7.29 -11.92 7.62
CA LEU A 231 -7.63 -10.78 8.47
C LEU A 231 -8.85 -11.04 9.37
N VAL A 232 -9.54 -12.15 9.16
CA VAL A 232 -10.71 -12.63 9.90
C VAL A 232 -10.36 -13.93 10.61
#